data_20109847520236a3345f0cd413fc664e
#
_entry.id   20109847520236a3345f0cd413fc664e
#
_cell.length_a   1.000
_cell.length_b   1.000
_cell.length_c   1.000
_cell.angle_alpha   90.00
_cell.angle_beta   90.00
_cell.angle_gamma   90.00
#
_symmetry.space_group_name_H-M   'P 1'
#
loop_
_entity.id
_entity.type
_entity.pdbx_description
1 polymer ?
#
loop_
_entity_poly.entity_id
_entity_poly.type
_entity_poly.pdbx_seq_one_letter_code
_entity_poly.pdbx_strand_id
1 'polypeptide(L)'
;NGFEIILIGHKNHPEVIGTMGQLPKGAVKLIETSQDVLSLKIDYFTKPLAYITQTTLSVDDTSEIINLLKNKFPNIKAPIKEDICYATTNRQNAVKKIAPDCDMFFVIGSRNSSNSVRLVEVAKKAGCLNSELIHFGKELPIEQIKRSKIIGISSGASAPEQLVQNLINEIKKHCK
;
A
#
# COMPACT_ATOMS: atom_id res chain seq x y z
N ASN A 1 -22.40 18.22 2.52
CA ASN A 1 -22.81 18.35 1.11
C ASN A 1 -23.77 17.25 0.66
N GLY A 2 -24.21 16.33 1.55
CA GLY A 2 -25.21 15.30 1.24
C GLY A 2 -24.72 14.11 0.37
N PHE A 3 -23.42 13.95 0.20
CA PHE A 3 -22.87 12.81 -0.53
C PHE A 3 -23.00 11.49 0.27
N GLU A 4 -23.26 10.41 -0.41
CA GLU A 4 -22.97 9.07 0.08
C GLU A 4 -21.51 8.74 -0.24
N ILE A 5 -20.77 8.21 0.73
CA ILE A 5 -19.31 8.03 0.63
C ILE A 5 -18.97 6.56 0.50
N ILE A 6 -18.14 6.22 -0.49
CA ILE A 6 -17.45 4.95 -0.59
C ILE A 6 -16.01 5.15 -0.13
N LEU A 7 -15.58 4.39 0.89
CA LEU A 7 -14.19 4.35 1.35
C LEU A 7 -13.52 3.08 0.83
N ILE A 8 -12.46 3.25 0.06
CA ILE A 8 -11.59 2.16 -0.36
C ILE A 8 -10.51 2.00 0.71
N GLY A 9 -10.44 0.83 1.38
CA GLY A 9 -9.48 0.64 2.46
C GLY A 9 -9.63 -0.71 3.14
N HIS A 10 -8.70 -1.06 4.03
CA HIS A 10 -8.73 -2.33 4.75
C HIS A 10 -9.55 -2.25 6.03
N LYS A 11 -10.49 -3.16 6.17
CA LYS A 11 -11.28 -3.33 7.39
C LYS A 11 -10.34 -3.46 8.60
N ASN A 12 -10.73 -2.84 9.71
CA ASN A 12 -9.96 -2.81 10.96
C ASN A 12 -8.66 -1.99 10.93
N HIS A 13 -8.31 -1.36 9.82
CA HIS A 13 -7.18 -0.43 9.81
C HIS A 13 -7.52 0.84 10.61
N PRO A 14 -6.60 1.35 11.48
CA PRO A 14 -6.88 2.53 12.31
C PRO A 14 -7.34 3.76 11.54
N GLU A 15 -6.74 4.05 10.38
CA GLU A 15 -7.13 5.14 9.50
C GLU A 15 -8.58 4.97 9.00
N VAL A 16 -8.95 3.76 8.58
CA VAL A 16 -10.30 3.44 8.09
C VAL A 16 -11.32 3.58 9.21
N ILE A 17 -11.02 3.04 10.40
CA ILE A 17 -11.88 3.18 11.59
C ILE A 17 -12.06 4.66 11.93
N GLY A 18 -10.97 5.44 11.97
CA GLY A 18 -11.00 6.87 12.27
C GLY A 18 -11.82 7.66 11.25
N THR A 19 -11.65 7.39 9.97
CA THR A 19 -12.39 8.05 8.88
C THR A 19 -13.88 7.72 8.94
N MET A 20 -14.24 6.44 9.12
CA MET A 20 -15.64 6.02 9.24
C MET A 20 -16.31 6.58 10.49
N GLY A 21 -15.55 6.78 11.56
CA GLY A 21 -16.04 7.33 12.82
C GLY A 21 -16.39 8.83 12.80
N GLN A 22 -15.99 9.56 11.74
CA GLN A 22 -16.32 11.00 11.60
C GLN A 22 -17.78 11.24 11.16
N LEU A 23 -18.47 10.22 10.69
CA LEU A 23 -19.83 10.31 10.17
C LEU A 23 -20.77 9.34 10.90
N PRO A 24 -22.09 9.57 10.88
CA PRO A 24 -23.06 8.64 11.44
C PRO A 24 -22.89 7.22 10.88
N LYS A 25 -23.17 6.22 11.70
CA LYS A 25 -23.08 4.82 11.30
C LYS A 25 -23.87 4.56 10.01
N GLY A 26 -23.23 3.96 9.02
CA GLY A 26 -23.83 3.64 7.73
C GLY A 26 -23.71 4.73 6.66
N ALA A 27 -23.21 5.93 7.00
CA ALA A 27 -22.98 7.00 6.02
C ALA A 27 -21.79 6.75 5.09
N VAL A 28 -20.88 5.83 5.48
CA VAL A 28 -19.72 5.42 4.69
C VAL A 28 -19.84 3.94 4.37
N LYS A 29 -19.71 3.58 3.10
CA LYS A 29 -19.62 2.20 2.63
C LYS A 29 -18.17 1.83 2.45
N LEU A 30 -17.65 0.86 3.21
CA LEU A 30 -16.30 0.33 3.05
C LEU A 30 -16.27 -0.71 1.95
N ILE A 31 -15.26 -0.63 1.09
CA ILE A 31 -14.90 -1.66 0.10
C ILE A 31 -13.40 -1.93 0.17
N GLU A 32 -13.01 -3.20 0.00
CA GLU A 32 -11.62 -3.65 0.06
C GLU A 32 -11.15 -4.20 -1.29
N THR A 33 -12.07 -4.75 -2.08
CA THR A 33 -11.77 -5.53 -3.29
C THR A 33 -12.64 -5.13 -4.47
N SER A 34 -12.20 -5.52 -5.67
CA SER A 34 -13.00 -5.41 -6.90
C SER A 34 -14.34 -6.13 -6.80
N GLN A 35 -14.41 -7.26 -6.06
CA GLN A 35 -15.64 -8.02 -5.84
C GLN A 35 -16.65 -7.24 -4.99
N ASP A 36 -16.17 -6.45 -4.02
CA ASP A 36 -17.06 -5.60 -3.22
C ASP A 36 -17.74 -4.54 -4.10
N VAL A 37 -17.03 -3.99 -5.09
CA VAL A 37 -17.62 -3.05 -6.05
C VAL A 37 -18.77 -3.69 -6.81
N LEU A 38 -18.61 -4.93 -7.28
CA LEU A 38 -19.63 -5.65 -8.03
C LEU A 38 -20.89 -5.89 -7.18
N SER A 39 -20.71 -6.21 -5.90
CA SER A 39 -21.79 -6.48 -4.96
C SER A 39 -22.46 -5.23 -4.37
N LEU A 40 -21.88 -4.03 -4.54
CA LEU A 40 -22.45 -2.78 -4.04
C LEU A 40 -23.86 -2.54 -4.62
N LYS A 41 -24.82 -2.37 -3.70
CA LYS A 41 -26.19 -1.93 -4.00
C LYS A 41 -26.36 -0.53 -3.40
N ILE A 42 -26.29 0.49 -4.22
CA ILE A 42 -26.46 1.90 -3.83
C ILE A 42 -27.48 2.53 -4.78
N ASP A 43 -28.45 3.20 -4.24
CA ASP A 43 -29.37 4.04 -5.02
C ASP A 43 -28.71 5.42 -5.23
N TYR A 44 -27.92 5.52 -6.30
CA TYR A 44 -27.18 6.74 -6.65
C TYR A 44 -28.04 7.77 -7.40
N PHE A 45 -29.33 7.49 -7.63
CA PHE A 45 -30.25 8.46 -8.21
C PHE A 45 -30.77 9.45 -7.17
N THR A 46 -30.78 9.08 -5.90
CA THR A 46 -31.33 9.92 -4.83
C THR A 46 -30.29 10.79 -4.13
N LYS A 47 -28.99 10.38 -4.16
CA LYS A 47 -27.89 11.12 -3.52
C LYS A 47 -26.64 11.13 -4.39
N PRO A 48 -25.90 12.25 -4.43
CA PRO A 48 -24.60 12.26 -5.10
C PRO A 48 -23.63 11.31 -4.38
N LEU A 49 -22.82 10.62 -5.17
CA LEU A 49 -21.86 9.63 -4.70
C LEU A 49 -20.44 10.17 -4.82
N ALA A 50 -19.60 9.92 -3.82
CA ALA A 50 -18.17 10.20 -3.86
C ALA A 50 -17.37 9.02 -3.30
N TYR A 51 -16.11 8.92 -3.71
CA TYR A 51 -15.18 7.97 -3.09
C TYR A 51 -13.98 8.69 -2.48
N ILE A 52 -13.40 8.05 -1.48
CA ILE A 52 -12.13 8.39 -0.85
C ILE A 52 -11.33 7.11 -0.64
N THR A 53 -10.01 7.22 -0.43
CA THR A 53 -9.15 6.06 -0.23
C THR A 53 -8.33 6.16 1.05
N GLN A 54 -7.96 5.02 1.61
CA GLN A 54 -6.90 4.93 2.60
C GLN A 54 -5.57 5.36 1.98
N THR A 55 -4.73 6.07 2.74
CA THR A 55 -3.52 6.74 2.22
C THR A 55 -2.35 5.81 1.91
N THR A 56 -2.39 4.56 2.36
CA THR A 56 -1.27 3.59 2.27
C THR A 56 -1.59 2.36 1.43
N LEU A 57 -2.59 2.45 0.55
CA LEU A 57 -2.98 1.36 -0.34
C LEU A 57 -1.95 1.12 -1.47
N SER A 58 -2.08 -0.01 -2.13
CA SER A 58 -1.44 -0.27 -3.43
C SER A 58 -2.03 0.67 -4.48
N VAL A 59 -1.17 1.40 -5.19
CA VAL A 59 -1.60 2.32 -6.24
C VAL A 59 -2.32 1.56 -7.36
N ASP A 60 -1.79 0.41 -7.78
CA ASP A 60 -2.35 -0.37 -8.89
C ASP A 60 -3.69 -1.00 -8.52
N ASP A 61 -3.77 -1.67 -7.35
CA ASP A 61 -5.00 -2.32 -6.89
C ASP A 61 -6.11 -1.28 -6.66
N THR A 62 -5.75 -0.10 -6.13
CA THR A 62 -6.70 1.00 -5.93
C THR A 62 -7.18 1.57 -7.26
N SER A 63 -6.31 1.70 -8.25
CA SER A 63 -6.67 2.17 -9.59
C SER A 63 -7.67 1.23 -10.27
N GLU A 64 -7.49 -0.09 -10.11
CA GLU A 64 -8.43 -1.09 -10.61
C GLU A 64 -9.82 -0.91 -9.97
N ILE A 65 -9.88 -0.82 -8.64
CA ILE A 65 -11.13 -0.61 -7.90
C ILE A 65 -11.82 0.70 -8.33
N ILE A 66 -11.06 1.80 -8.47
CA ILE A 66 -11.58 3.10 -8.90
C ILE A 66 -12.16 3.01 -10.31
N ASN A 67 -11.49 2.32 -11.23
CA ASN A 67 -11.99 2.15 -12.60
C ASN A 67 -13.32 1.37 -12.61
N LEU A 68 -13.43 0.31 -11.82
CA LEU A 68 -14.69 -0.43 -11.66
C LEU A 68 -15.79 0.43 -11.06
N LEU A 69 -15.48 1.25 -10.04
CA LEU A 69 -16.44 2.20 -9.46
C LEU A 69 -16.94 3.22 -10.48
N LYS A 70 -16.04 3.81 -11.28
CA LYS A 70 -16.39 4.77 -12.33
C LYS A 70 -17.25 4.13 -13.42
N ASN A 71 -16.98 2.89 -13.79
CA ASN A 71 -17.78 2.15 -14.76
C ASN A 71 -19.19 1.87 -14.22
N LYS A 72 -19.30 1.49 -12.94
CA LYS A 72 -20.58 1.17 -12.30
C LYS A 72 -21.39 2.43 -11.95
N PHE A 73 -20.71 3.52 -11.57
CA PHE A 73 -21.28 4.79 -11.15
C PHE A 73 -20.64 5.95 -11.92
N PRO A 74 -21.07 6.24 -13.16
CA PRO A 74 -20.37 7.20 -14.04
C PRO A 74 -20.27 8.62 -13.47
N ASN A 75 -21.18 9.01 -12.58
CA ASN A 75 -21.22 10.35 -11.96
C ASN A 75 -20.52 10.41 -10.58
N ILE A 76 -19.82 9.33 -10.17
CA ILE A 76 -19.12 9.32 -8.89
C ILE A 76 -18.03 10.40 -8.84
N LYS A 77 -18.01 11.17 -7.76
CA LYS A 77 -17.02 12.22 -7.56
C LYS A 77 -15.73 11.66 -6.99
N ALA A 78 -14.64 12.04 -7.59
CA ALA A 78 -13.29 11.78 -7.08
C ALA A 78 -12.92 12.80 -6.00
N PRO A 79 -11.99 12.48 -5.08
CA PRO A 79 -11.38 13.48 -4.20
C PRO A 79 -10.67 14.56 -5.02
N ILE A 80 -10.58 15.78 -4.47
CA ILE A 80 -9.96 16.94 -5.14
C ILE A 80 -8.46 16.72 -5.37
N LYS A 81 -7.83 15.99 -4.46
CA LYS A 81 -6.41 15.54 -4.56
C LYS A 81 -6.39 14.03 -4.38
N GLU A 82 -5.38 13.38 -4.96
CA GLU A 82 -5.15 11.96 -4.70
C GLU A 82 -4.97 11.71 -3.20
N ASP A 83 -5.75 10.79 -2.64
CA ASP A 83 -5.70 10.46 -1.22
C ASP A 83 -4.47 9.60 -0.88
N ILE A 84 -3.98 8.78 -1.83
CA ILE A 84 -2.75 7.99 -1.59
C ILE A 84 -1.58 8.96 -1.44
N CYS A 85 -0.93 8.88 -0.29
CA CYS A 85 0.17 9.77 0.07
C CYS A 85 1.28 9.75 -0.99
N TYR A 86 1.76 10.92 -1.41
CA TYR A 86 2.88 11.08 -2.36
C TYR A 86 4.11 10.22 -1.99
N ALA A 87 4.46 10.18 -0.69
CA ALA A 87 5.56 9.33 -0.22
C ALA A 87 5.30 7.84 -0.44
N THR A 88 4.04 7.39 -0.34
CA THR A 88 3.61 6.02 -0.63
C THR A 88 3.73 5.73 -2.13
N THR A 89 3.18 6.59 -2.98
CA THR A 89 3.21 6.45 -4.43
C THR A 89 4.64 6.40 -4.97
N ASN A 90 5.50 7.34 -4.55
CA ASN A 90 6.88 7.39 -5.01
C ASN A 90 7.68 6.15 -4.64
N ARG A 91 7.52 5.65 -3.39
CA ARG A 91 8.21 4.44 -2.96
C ARG A 91 7.75 3.22 -3.72
N GLN A 92 6.45 3.07 -3.94
CA GLN A 92 5.93 1.96 -4.74
C GLN A 92 6.48 2.00 -6.17
N ASN A 93 6.50 3.18 -6.80
CA ASN A 93 7.06 3.33 -8.16
C ASN A 93 8.57 3.01 -8.22
N ALA A 94 9.34 3.45 -7.22
CA ALA A 94 10.75 3.11 -7.12
C ALA A 94 10.96 1.59 -6.95
N VAL A 95 10.19 0.95 -6.06
CA VAL A 95 10.26 -0.50 -5.85
C VAL A 95 9.90 -1.27 -7.11
N LYS A 96 8.82 -0.91 -7.81
CA LYS A 96 8.43 -1.54 -9.08
C LYS A 96 9.52 -1.48 -10.13
N LYS A 97 10.27 -0.37 -10.16
CA LYS A 97 11.34 -0.16 -11.13
C LYS A 97 12.57 -1.04 -10.88
N ILE A 98 12.92 -1.28 -9.61
CA ILE A 98 14.18 -1.96 -9.27
C ILE A 98 13.99 -3.43 -8.87
N ALA A 99 12.84 -3.81 -8.31
CA ALA A 99 12.60 -5.15 -7.82
C ALA A 99 12.73 -6.26 -8.88
N PRO A 100 12.35 -6.07 -10.16
CA PRO A 100 12.51 -7.10 -11.18
C PRO A 100 13.97 -7.57 -11.40
N ASP A 101 14.93 -6.69 -11.13
CA ASP A 101 16.36 -6.97 -11.33
C ASP A 101 17.03 -7.56 -10.08
N CYS A 102 16.28 -7.72 -8.97
CA CYS A 102 16.81 -8.16 -7.68
C CYS A 102 16.59 -9.64 -7.44
N ASP A 103 17.61 -10.33 -6.93
CA ASP A 103 17.50 -11.71 -6.41
C ASP A 103 16.81 -11.73 -5.03
N MET A 104 16.97 -10.64 -4.27
CA MET A 104 16.40 -10.45 -2.95
C MET A 104 16.08 -8.98 -2.72
N PHE A 105 14.99 -8.72 -1.98
CA PHE A 105 14.56 -7.36 -1.70
C PHE A 105 14.19 -7.17 -0.22
N PHE A 106 14.81 -6.18 0.43
CA PHE A 106 14.52 -5.85 1.81
C PHE A 106 13.76 -4.54 1.94
N VAL A 107 12.69 -4.55 2.73
CA VAL A 107 11.97 -3.35 3.14
C VAL A 107 12.16 -3.13 4.63
N ILE A 108 12.75 -2.01 5.01
CA ILE A 108 12.93 -1.64 6.42
C ILE A 108 11.65 -0.98 6.93
N GLY A 109 11.11 -1.50 8.03
CA GLY A 109 9.93 -0.92 8.64
C GLY A 109 9.32 -1.80 9.72
N SER A 110 8.20 -1.36 10.27
CA SER A 110 7.44 -2.09 11.27
C SER A 110 6.36 -2.96 10.63
N ARG A 111 6.05 -4.11 11.23
CA ARG A 111 4.90 -4.95 10.86
C ARG A 111 3.57 -4.21 10.99
N ASN A 112 3.50 -3.20 11.86
CA ASN A 112 2.33 -2.37 12.06
C ASN A 112 2.22 -1.21 11.06
N SER A 113 3.24 -1.03 10.19
CA SER A 113 3.22 -0.01 9.15
C SER A 113 2.65 -0.58 7.87
N SER A 114 1.41 -0.20 7.53
CA SER A 114 0.75 -0.62 6.29
C SER A 114 1.58 -0.29 5.05
N ASN A 115 2.22 0.89 5.03
CA ASN A 115 3.09 1.29 3.93
C ASN A 115 4.29 0.34 3.78
N SER A 116 4.94 -0.07 4.89
CA SER A 116 6.09 -0.99 4.84
C SER A 116 5.69 -2.38 4.36
N VAL A 117 4.59 -2.91 4.88
CA VAL A 117 4.04 -4.21 4.44
C VAL A 117 3.68 -4.16 2.96
N ARG A 118 3.03 -3.08 2.52
CA ARG A 118 2.65 -2.87 1.12
C ARG A 118 3.86 -2.86 0.18
N LEU A 119 4.97 -2.25 0.57
CA LEU A 119 6.19 -2.23 -0.27
C LEU A 119 6.76 -3.64 -0.49
N VAL A 120 6.67 -4.54 0.49
CA VAL A 120 7.06 -5.96 0.31
C VAL A 120 6.16 -6.63 -0.72
N GLU A 121 4.85 -6.41 -0.65
CA GLU A 121 3.89 -6.98 -1.60
C GLU A 121 4.12 -6.45 -3.02
N VAL A 122 4.38 -5.15 -3.15
CA VAL A 122 4.71 -4.50 -4.43
C VAL A 122 5.99 -5.10 -5.02
N ALA A 123 7.04 -5.31 -4.21
CA ALA A 123 8.27 -5.93 -4.68
C ALA A 123 8.05 -7.37 -5.18
N LYS A 124 7.24 -8.17 -4.46
CA LYS A 124 6.87 -9.52 -4.88
C LYS A 124 6.06 -9.53 -6.18
N LYS A 125 5.05 -8.66 -6.29
CA LYS A 125 4.25 -8.51 -7.51
C LYS A 125 5.09 -8.05 -8.70
N ALA A 126 6.12 -7.22 -8.45
CA ALA A 126 7.05 -6.74 -9.48
C ALA A 126 8.07 -7.79 -9.94
N GLY A 127 8.15 -8.97 -9.29
CA GLY A 127 8.98 -10.09 -9.73
C GLY A 127 10.03 -10.56 -8.71
N CYS A 128 10.35 -9.80 -7.67
CA CYS A 128 11.27 -10.26 -6.62
C CYS A 128 10.51 -11.04 -5.55
N LEU A 129 10.32 -12.35 -5.76
CA LEU A 129 9.59 -13.21 -4.81
C LEU A 129 10.26 -13.29 -3.43
N ASN A 130 11.62 -13.20 -3.39
CA ASN A 130 12.40 -13.16 -2.15
C ASN A 130 12.40 -11.75 -1.53
N SER A 131 11.22 -11.19 -1.29
CA SER A 131 11.07 -9.89 -0.67
C SER A 131 10.61 -10.01 0.77
N GLU A 132 11.29 -9.32 1.68
CA GLU A 132 11.06 -9.44 3.12
C GLU A 132 11.03 -8.10 3.84
N LEU A 133 10.19 -8.04 4.89
CA LEU A 133 10.18 -6.92 5.84
C LEU A 133 11.26 -7.12 6.90
N ILE A 134 12.18 -6.16 7.03
CA ILE A 134 13.19 -6.11 8.08
C ILE A 134 12.73 -5.14 9.16
N HIS A 135 12.53 -5.68 10.36
CA HIS A 135 12.17 -4.91 11.55
C HIS A 135 13.22 -5.13 12.66
N PHE A 136 13.18 -4.29 13.67
CA PHE A 136 14.10 -4.40 14.81
C PHE A 136 14.06 -5.82 15.41
N GLY A 137 15.23 -6.40 15.62
CA GLY A 137 15.41 -7.75 16.19
C GLY A 137 15.21 -8.91 15.19
N LYS A 138 14.94 -8.65 13.91
CA LYS A 138 14.90 -9.71 12.90
C LYS A 138 16.31 -10.07 12.45
N GLU A 139 16.63 -11.37 12.51
CA GLU A 139 17.86 -11.90 11.94
C GLU A 139 17.85 -11.85 10.41
N LEU A 140 19.01 -11.53 9.84
CA LEU A 140 19.18 -11.49 8.39
C LEU A 140 19.41 -12.91 7.83
N PRO A 141 18.88 -13.24 6.66
CA PRO A 141 19.07 -14.52 6.00
C PRO A 141 20.45 -14.57 5.32
N ILE A 142 21.52 -14.67 6.09
CA ILE A 142 22.92 -14.52 5.65
C ILE A 142 23.27 -15.45 4.49
N GLU A 143 22.83 -16.72 4.51
CA GLU A 143 23.13 -17.65 3.43
C GLU A 143 22.45 -17.28 2.09
N GLN A 144 21.28 -16.66 2.16
CA GLN A 144 20.62 -16.15 0.96
C GLN A 144 21.30 -14.88 0.47
N ILE A 145 21.71 -13.97 1.38
CA ILE A 145 22.47 -12.75 1.05
C ILE A 145 23.75 -13.12 0.30
N LYS A 146 24.54 -14.11 0.80
CA LYS A 146 25.78 -14.58 0.14
C LYS A 146 25.57 -15.11 -1.28
N ARG A 147 24.38 -15.64 -1.59
CA ARG A 147 24.03 -16.21 -2.91
C ARG A 147 23.42 -15.18 -3.85
N SER A 148 22.96 -14.08 -3.34
CA SER A 148 22.34 -13.02 -4.13
C SER A 148 23.40 -12.16 -4.83
N LYS A 149 23.20 -11.88 -6.10
CA LYS A 149 24.04 -10.95 -6.88
C LYS A 149 23.57 -9.51 -6.73
N ILE A 150 22.25 -9.31 -6.72
CA ILE A 150 21.62 -8.00 -6.60
C ILE A 150 20.63 -8.03 -5.46
N ILE A 151 20.84 -7.15 -4.47
CA ILE A 151 19.95 -6.99 -3.33
C ILE A 151 19.35 -5.58 -3.36
N GLY A 152 18.02 -5.52 -3.51
CA GLY A 152 17.27 -4.26 -3.42
C GLY A 152 16.95 -3.90 -1.98
N ILE A 153 16.99 -2.61 -1.67
CA ILE A 153 16.64 -2.10 -0.34
C ILE A 153 15.70 -0.91 -0.50
N SER A 154 14.61 -0.92 0.26
CA SER A 154 13.70 0.20 0.43
C SER A 154 13.31 0.34 1.90
N SER A 155 12.60 1.40 2.23
CA SER A 155 12.11 1.63 3.60
C SER A 155 10.70 2.21 3.61
N GLY A 156 9.96 1.94 4.69
CA GLY A 156 8.72 2.66 4.96
C GLY A 156 8.97 4.16 5.14
N ALA A 157 7.95 4.98 4.87
CA ALA A 157 8.06 6.44 4.92
C ALA A 157 8.50 6.98 6.30
N SER A 158 8.18 6.27 7.36
CA SER A 158 8.53 6.63 8.74
C SER A 158 9.80 5.95 9.27
N ALA A 159 10.48 5.13 8.46
CA ALA A 159 11.70 4.46 8.90
C ALA A 159 12.87 5.45 8.93
N PRO A 160 13.63 5.54 10.04
CA PRO A 160 14.82 6.37 10.11
C PRO A 160 15.88 5.94 9.10
N GLU A 161 16.50 6.91 8.43
CA GLU A 161 17.59 6.67 7.46
C GLU A 161 18.75 5.88 8.07
N GLN A 162 19.03 6.09 9.35
CA GLN A 162 20.08 5.36 10.08
C GLN A 162 19.88 3.84 10.02
N LEU A 163 18.62 3.36 10.06
CA LEU A 163 18.33 1.93 9.97
C LEU A 163 18.62 1.38 8.55
N VAL A 164 18.42 2.20 7.53
CA VAL A 164 18.76 1.85 6.15
C VAL A 164 20.27 1.69 6.01
N GLN A 165 21.04 2.65 6.51
CA GLN A 165 22.51 2.63 6.46
C GLN A 165 23.08 1.46 7.28
N ASN A 166 22.49 1.17 8.44
CA ASN A 166 22.91 0.03 9.27
C ASN A 166 22.68 -1.31 8.53
N LEU A 167 21.52 -1.46 7.89
CA LEU A 167 21.25 -2.67 7.09
C LEU A 167 22.22 -2.81 5.91
N ILE A 168 22.49 -1.70 5.18
CA ILE A 168 23.45 -1.71 4.07
C ILE A 168 24.81 -2.15 4.56
N ASN A 169 25.29 -1.58 5.66
CA ASN A 169 26.59 -1.91 6.24
C ASN A 169 26.66 -3.37 6.69
N GLU A 170 25.59 -3.89 7.26
CA GLU A 170 25.54 -5.29 7.69
C GLU A 170 25.55 -6.25 6.48
N ILE A 171 24.75 -5.98 5.46
CA ILE A 171 24.74 -6.78 4.22
C ILE A 171 26.12 -6.79 3.57
N LYS A 172 26.79 -5.63 3.47
CA LYS A 172 28.13 -5.51 2.87
C LYS A 172 29.21 -6.39 3.54
N LYS A 173 29.08 -6.70 4.84
CA LYS A 173 29.99 -7.61 5.52
C LYS A 173 29.92 -9.05 5.01
N HIS A 174 28.79 -9.42 4.40
CA HIS A 174 28.50 -10.75 3.91
C HIS A 174 28.53 -10.89 2.39
N CYS A 175 28.61 -9.77 1.67
CA CYS A 175 28.84 -9.75 0.22
C CYS A 175 30.33 -9.97 -0.09
N LYS A 176 30.60 -10.75 -1.15
CA LYS A 176 31.97 -10.95 -1.68
C LYS A 176 32.33 -9.84 -2.66
#